data_3e249ed72fcce1c0bbc263f50ae863ff
#
_entry.id   3e249ed72fcce1c0bbc263f50ae863ff
#
_cell.length_a   1.000
_cell.length_b   1.000
_cell.length_c   1.000
_cell.angle_alpha   90.00
_cell.angle_beta   90.00
_cell.angle_gamma   90.00
#
_symmetry.space_group_name_H-M   'P 1'
#
loop_
_entity.id
_entity.type
_entity.pdbx_description
1 polymer ?
#
loop_
_entity_poly.entity_id
_entity_poly.type
_entity_poly.pdbx_seq_one_letter_code
_entity_poly.pdbx_strand_id
1 'polypeptide(L)'
;MTDAVVPLRPVSAASREVSETVVRLSGFEVMAAVGVNHGEIGRRQPLVIFAEVGLRAGAVELLEQTVDYRAIGEAAEHLARSHIDLIESFARQLGEACLAMGDAVWARVRIDKPEAVDNGLASVTVTVRAI
;
A
#
# COMPACT_ATOMS: atom_id res chain seq x y z
N MET A 1 -11.29 27.20 -40.04
CA MET A 1 -11.20 26.82 -39.52
C MET A 1 -11.13 26.16 -39.09
N THR A 2 -11.18 26.29 -39.28
CA THR A 2 -11.26 25.69 -39.08
C THR A 2 -11.23 25.04 -38.35
N ASP A 3 -11.17 24.72 -38.17
CA ASP A 3 -11.15 24.17 -37.46
C ASP A 3 -11.74 23.20 -36.68
N ALA A 4 -12.19 22.64 -37.01
CA ALA A 4 -13.04 21.49 -36.62
C ALA A 4 -12.43 20.69 -35.52
N VAL A 5 -11.16 20.65 -35.47
CA VAL A 5 -10.39 20.01 -34.41
C VAL A 5 -10.57 20.74 -33.07
N VAL A 6 -10.68 22.04 -33.14
CA VAL A 6 -10.76 22.86 -31.96
C VAL A 6 -11.97 22.53 -31.09
N PRO A 7 -13.18 22.40 -31.65
CA PRO A 7 -14.34 22.07 -30.83
C PRO A 7 -14.23 20.73 -30.15
N LEU A 8 -13.67 19.73 -30.84
CA LEU A 8 -13.61 18.39 -30.30
C LEU A 8 -12.69 18.29 -29.09
N ARG A 9 -11.55 18.93 -29.15
CA ARG A 9 -10.58 18.86 -28.08
C ARG A 9 -11.06 19.52 -26.81
N PRO A 10 -11.60 20.74 -26.83
CA PRO A 10 -12.11 21.34 -25.61
C PRO A 10 -13.20 20.51 -24.94
N VAL A 11 -14.12 19.96 -25.73
CA VAL A 11 -15.19 19.13 -25.19
C VAL A 11 -14.61 17.88 -24.54
N SER A 12 -13.67 17.20 -25.20
CA SER A 12 -13.03 16.01 -24.64
C SER A 12 -12.31 16.31 -23.34
N ALA A 13 -11.54 17.39 -23.31
CA ALA A 13 -10.79 17.77 -22.11
C ALA A 13 -11.73 18.11 -20.97
N ALA A 14 -12.83 18.82 -21.24
CA ALA A 14 -13.78 19.23 -20.23
C ALA A 14 -14.56 18.06 -19.64
N SER A 15 -14.71 16.96 -20.40
CA SER A 15 -15.47 15.80 -19.96
C SER A 15 -14.62 14.73 -19.29
N ARG A 16 -13.34 14.95 -19.13
CA ARG A 16 -12.41 13.98 -18.54
C ARG A 16 -12.16 14.28 -17.09
N GLU A 17 -12.04 13.23 -16.32
CA GLU A 17 -11.62 13.33 -14.93
C GLU A 17 -10.78 12.13 -14.56
N VAL A 18 -9.98 12.26 -13.50
CA VAL A 18 -9.24 11.14 -12.93
C VAL A 18 -10.14 10.52 -11.88
N SER A 19 -10.61 9.31 -12.14
CA SER A 19 -11.50 8.62 -11.22
C SER A 19 -10.75 7.89 -10.11
N GLU A 20 -9.53 7.46 -10.39
CA GLU A 20 -8.76 6.72 -9.40
C GLU A 20 -7.26 6.89 -9.65
N THR A 21 -6.52 7.08 -8.57
CA THR A 21 -5.06 7.02 -8.57
C THR A 21 -4.64 6.10 -7.44
N VAL A 22 -3.80 5.12 -7.75
CA VAL A 22 -3.31 4.16 -6.76
C VAL A 22 -1.78 4.18 -6.79
N VAL A 23 -1.19 4.40 -5.63
CA VAL A 23 0.27 4.33 -5.46
C VAL A 23 0.60 2.96 -4.90
N ARG A 24 1.59 2.28 -5.47
CA ARG A 24 1.96 0.92 -5.06
C ARG A 24 3.43 0.83 -4.71
N LEU A 25 3.71 0.02 -3.70
CA LEU A 25 5.04 -0.52 -3.42
C LEU A 25 4.88 -2.03 -3.42
N SER A 26 5.55 -2.71 -4.34
CA SER A 26 5.34 -4.14 -4.57
C SER A 26 6.63 -4.92 -4.36
N GLY A 27 6.51 -6.08 -3.68
CA GLY A 27 7.65 -6.97 -3.49
C GLY A 27 8.71 -6.42 -2.54
N PHE A 28 8.32 -5.62 -1.58
CA PHE A 28 9.24 -5.01 -0.63
C PHE A 28 9.56 -6.00 0.50
N GLU A 29 10.82 -6.35 0.63
CA GLU A 29 11.24 -7.37 1.61
C GLU A 29 11.70 -6.74 2.90
N VAL A 30 11.25 -7.29 4.03
CA VAL A 30 11.73 -6.91 5.35
C VAL A 30 11.98 -8.16 6.17
N MET A 31 12.94 -8.08 7.08
CA MET A 31 13.15 -9.12 8.09
C MET A 31 12.40 -8.68 9.34
N ALA A 32 11.45 -9.47 9.78
CA ALA A 32 10.56 -9.09 10.87
C ALA A 32 10.40 -10.22 11.89
N ALA A 33 10.27 -9.82 13.15
CA ALA A 33 9.95 -10.74 14.23
C ALA A 33 8.42 -10.86 14.30
N VAL A 34 7.88 -11.91 13.70
CA VAL A 34 6.43 -12.14 13.64
C VAL A 34 6.14 -13.62 13.94
N GLY A 35 4.95 -13.86 14.47
CA GLY A 35 4.44 -15.19 14.69
C GLY A 35 4.23 -15.52 16.15
N VAL A 36 3.31 -16.46 16.37
CA VAL A 36 2.93 -16.91 17.72
C VAL A 36 3.51 -18.27 18.07
N ASN A 37 4.03 -19.00 17.08
CA ASN A 37 4.57 -20.34 17.30
C ASN A 37 5.89 -20.26 18.06
N HIS A 38 6.14 -21.29 18.85
CA HIS A 38 7.31 -21.34 19.72
C HIS A 38 8.62 -21.10 18.96
N GLY A 39 8.75 -21.64 17.77
CA GLY A 39 9.96 -21.46 16.94
C GLY A 39 10.07 -20.10 16.28
N GLU A 40 9.04 -19.26 16.37
CA GLU A 40 9.03 -17.93 15.76
C GLU A 40 9.37 -16.82 16.74
N ILE A 41 9.17 -17.05 18.02
CA ILE A 41 9.39 -16.03 19.05
C ILE A 41 10.88 -15.74 19.17
N GLY A 42 11.26 -14.48 19.07
CA GLY A 42 12.64 -14.04 19.14
C GLY A 42 13.43 -14.25 17.85
N ARG A 43 12.77 -14.65 16.79
CA ARG A 43 13.43 -14.91 15.51
C ARG A 43 12.86 -13.99 14.43
N ARG A 44 13.74 -13.45 13.62
CA ARG A 44 13.33 -12.67 12.44
C ARG A 44 13.19 -13.60 11.24
N GLN A 45 12.23 -13.29 10.41
CA GLN A 45 11.99 -14.04 9.18
C GLN A 45 11.59 -13.07 8.07
N PRO A 46 11.78 -13.46 6.81
CA PRO A 46 11.44 -12.58 5.70
C PRO A 46 9.92 -12.45 5.53
N LEU A 47 9.49 -11.23 5.29
CA LEU A 47 8.16 -10.92 4.81
C LEU A 47 8.30 -10.19 3.49
N VAL A 48 7.38 -10.44 2.55
CA VAL A 48 7.33 -9.70 1.29
C VAL A 48 6.03 -8.93 1.28
N ILE A 49 6.14 -7.62 1.11
CA ILE A 49 5.04 -6.69 1.29
C ILE A 49 4.63 -6.08 -0.04
N PHE A 50 3.31 -6.04 -0.26
CA PHE A 50 2.68 -5.41 -1.40
C PHE A 50 1.66 -4.43 -0.83
N ALA A 51 1.89 -3.14 -1.00
CA ALA A 51 1.01 -2.10 -0.46
C ALA A 51 0.43 -1.28 -1.61
N GLU A 52 -0.88 -1.05 -1.54
CA GLU A 52 -1.60 -0.20 -2.47
C GLU A 52 -2.30 0.88 -1.68
N VAL A 53 -2.18 2.12 -2.11
CA VAL A 53 -2.83 3.26 -1.46
C VAL A 53 -3.64 4.00 -2.49
N GLY A 54 -4.96 4.01 -2.29
CA GLY A 54 -5.89 4.74 -3.15
C GLY A 54 -6.01 6.16 -2.67
N LEU A 55 -5.86 7.09 -3.61
CA LEU A 55 -5.95 8.53 -3.33
C LEU A 55 -7.36 9.03 -3.63
N ARG A 56 -7.70 10.18 -3.05
CA ARG A 56 -8.95 10.86 -3.35
C ARG A 56 -9.10 11.05 -4.85
N ALA A 57 -10.31 10.90 -5.37
CA ALA A 57 -10.58 11.09 -6.80
C ALA A 57 -10.17 12.50 -7.22
N GLY A 58 -9.74 12.61 -8.47
CA GLY A 58 -9.27 13.87 -9.03
C GLY A 58 -7.80 13.81 -9.40
N ALA A 59 -7.33 14.85 -10.07
CA ALA A 59 -5.94 14.93 -10.51
C ALA A 59 -5.03 15.18 -9.31
N VAL A 60 -3.89 14.49 -9.28
CA VAL A 60 -2.85 14.69 -8.28
C VAL A 60 -1.80 15.60 -8.90
N GLU A 61 -1.65 16.78 -8.34
CA GLU A 61 -0.74 17.79 -8.89
C GLU A 61 0.27 18.31 -7.88
N LEU A 62 -0.01 18.10 -6.59
CA LEU A 62 0.85 18.60 -5.52
C LEU A 62 1.44 17.43 -4.75
N LEU A 63 2.65 17.60 -4.27
CA LEU A 63 3.35 16.55 -3.53
C LEU A 63 2.59 16.13 -2.27
N GLU A 64 1.94 17.07 -1.60
CA GLU A 64 1.19 16.76 -0.38
C GLU A 64 -0.10 15.98 -0.64
N GLN A 65 -0.53 15.86 -1.89
CA GLN A 65 -1.71 15.08 -2.25
C GLN A 65 -1.40 13.61 -2.46
N THR A 66 -0.15 13.29 -2.75
CA THR A 66 0.24 11.93 -3.08
C THR A 66 0.91 11.23 -1.90
N VAL A 67 1.26 9.99 -2.11
CA VAL A 67 1.98 9.17 -1.14
C VAL A 67 3.36 8.87 -1.69
N ASP A 68 4.38 9.15 -0.89
CA ASP A 68 5.75 8.75 -1.23
C ASP A 68 5.89 7.26 -0.92
N TYR A 69 6.08 6.44 -1.96
CA TYR A 69 6.21 4.99 -1.77
C TYR A 69 7.41 4.63 -0.91
N ARG A 70 8.42 5.50 -0.81
CA ARG A 70 9.55 5.27 0.11
C ARG A 70 9.08 5.35 1.57
N ALA A 71 8.11 6.21 1.86
CA ALA A 71 7.55 6.30 3.20
C ALA A 71 6.79 5.03 3.59
N ILE A 72 6.17 4.35 2.62
CA ILE A 72 5.54 3.06 2.87
C ILE A 72 6.59 2.04 3.32
N GLY A 73 7.72 1.98 2.61
CA GLY A 73 8.82 1.08 2.98
C GLY A 73 9.39 1.40 4.35
N GLU A 74 9.57 2.68 4.66
CA GLU A 74 10.06 3.11 5.97
C GLU A 74 9.09 2.71 7.09
N ALA A 75 7.79 2.85 6.86
CA ALA A 75 6.79 2.44 7.83
C ALA A 75 6.85 0.93 8.07
N ALA A 76 7.01 0.14 7.00
CA ALA A 76 7.15 -1.30 7.12
C ALA A 76 8.39 -1.69 7.92
N GLU A 77 9.51 -1.04 7.64
CA GLU A 77 10.76 -1.29 8.36
C GLU A 77 10.64 -0.91 9.84
N HIS A 78 9.94 0.18 10.12
CA HIS A 78 9.70 0.59 11.50
C HIS A 78 8.87 -0.46 12.25
N LEU A 79 7.79 -0.94 11.64
CA LEU A 79 6.96 -1.98 12.26
C LEU A 79 7.74 -3.28 12.47
N ALA A 80 8.66 -3.59 11.57
CA ALA A 80 9.44 -4.82 11.63
C ALA A 80 10.45 -4.84 12.78
N ARG A 81 10.71 -3.70 13.43
CA ARG A 81 11.68 -3.62 14.54
C ARG A 81 11.18 -4.26 15.82
N SER A 82 9.87 -4.32 16.01
CA SER A 82 9.26 -4.88 17.22
C SER A 82 8.51 -6.15 16.86
N HIS A 83 8.42 -7.08 17.82
CA HIS A 83 7.67 -8.31 17.58
C HIS A 83 6.18 -8.01 17.40
N ILE A 84 5.59 -8.61 16.38
CA ILE A 84 4.15 -8.56 16.12
C ILE A 84 3.67 -9.99 15.96
N ASP A 85 2.67 -10.41 16.75
CA ASP A 85 2.25 -11.79 16.78
C ASP A 85 1.68 -12.28 15.44
N LEU A 86 0.87 -11.44 14.80
CA LEU A 86 0.13 -11.86 13.60
C LEU A 86 0.49 -10.96 12.42
N ILE A 87 0.67 -11.56 11.24
CA ILE A 87 0.89 -10.77 10.02
C ILE A 87 -0.36 -9.96 9.66
N GLU A 88 -1.55 -10.39 10.08
CA GLU A 88 -2.78 -9.60 9.93
C GLU A 88 -2.67 -8.26 10.68
N SER A 89 -2.11 -8.29 11.89
CA SER A 89 -1.89 -7.08 12.67
C SER A 89 -0.84 -6.19 12.02
N PHE A 90 0.22 -6.79 11.49
CA PHE A 90 1.25 -6.05 10.76
C PHE A 90 0.64 -5.35 9.55
N ALA A 91 -0.14 -6.09 8.77
CA ALA A 91 -0.78 -5.55 7.56
C ALA A 91 -1.74 -4.42 7.93
N ARG A 92 -2.54 -4.58 8.98
CA ARG A 92 -3.46 -3.54 9.43
C ARG A 92 -2.72 -2.29 9.87
N GLN A 93 -1.67 -2.45 10.67
CA GLN A 93 -0.90 -1.29 11.17
C GLN A 93 -0.21 -0.56 10.03
N LEU A 94 0.32 -1.30 9.05
CA LEU A 94 0.92 -0.66 7.88
C LEU A 94 -0.14 0.07 7.06
N GLY A 95 -1.30 -0.55 6.88
CA GLY A 95 -2.42 0.10 6.17
C GLY A 95 -2.85 1.38 6.86
N GLU A 96 -2.95 1.36 8.17
CA GLU A 96 -3.31 2.56 8.95
C GLU A 96 -2.26 3.65 8.81
N ALA A 97 -0.98 3.27 8.79
CA ALA A 97 0.10 4.24 8.56
C ALA A 97 -0.02 4.86 7.17
N CYS A 98 -0.36 4.06 6.16
CA CYS A 98 -0.56 4.56 4.80
C CYS A 98 -1.74 5.52 4.71
N LEU A 99 -2.81 5.27 5.47
CA LEU A 99 -3.98 6.18 5.49
C LEU A 99 -3.64 7.56 6.02
N ALA A 100 -2.58 7.70 6.78
CA ALA A 100 -2.14 8.99 7.30
C ALA A 100 -1.33 9.79 6.28
N MET A 101 -1.06 9.24 5.11
CA MET A 101 -0.22 9.86 4.09
C MET A 101 -1.07 10.56 3.04
N GLY A 102 -0.68 11.77 2.64
CA GLY A 102 -1.30 12.50 1.54
C GLY A 102 -2.82 12.49 1.61
N ASP A 103 -3.44 12.36 0.45
CA ASP A 103 -4.89 12.27 0.32
C ASP A 103 -5.40 10.82 0.24
N ALA A 104 -4.76 9.93 1.00
CA ALA A 104 -5.14 8.52 1.02
C ALA A 104 -6.56 8.34 1.55
N VAL A 105 -7.35 7.51 0.85
CA VAL A 105 -8.72 7.20 1.26
C VAL A 105 -8.92 5.72 1.55
N TRP A 106 -8.04 4.86 1.05
CA TRP A 106 -7.99 3.45 1.41
C TRP A 106 -6.56 2.94 1.24
N ALA A 107 -6.25 1.88 1.94
CA ALA A 107 -4.97 1.19 1.77
C ALA A 107 -5.22 -0.31 1.83
N ARG A 108 -4.56 -1.05 0.93
CA ARG A 108 -4.63 -2.50 0.91
C ARG A 108 -3.21 -3.02 1.03
N VAL A 109 -2.99 -3.87 2.03
CA VAL A 109 -1.68 -4.43 2.30
C VAL A 109 -1.78 -5.95 2.22
N ARG A 110 -0.99 -6.54 1.34
CA ARG A 110 -0.78 -7.98 1.29
C ARG A 110 0.61 -8.28 1.83
N ILE A 111 0.71 -9.28 2.68
CA ILE A 111 1.98 -9.74 3.21
C ILE A 111 2.11 -11.23 2.92
N ASP A 112 3.19 -11.60 2.23
CA ASP A 112 3.58 -12.98 2.05
C ASP A 112 4.58 -13.36 3.13
N LYS A 113 4.42 -14.56 3.68
CA LYS A 113 5.28 -15.13 4.71
C LYS A 113 5.89 -16.41 4.13
N PRO A 114 7.00 -16.29 3.39
CA PRO A 114 7.50 -17.40 2.56
C PRO A 114 7.95 -18.62 3.37
N GLU A 115 8.33 -18.42 4.63
CA GLU A 115 8.83 -19.52 5.45
C GLU A 115 7.76 -20.15 6.34
N ALA A 116 6.50 -19.75 6.17
CA ALA A 116 5.43 -20.25 7.05
C ALA A 116 5.08 -21.72 6.82
N VAL A 117 5.10 -22.16 5.57
CA VAL A 117 4.79 -23.54 5.22
C VAL A 117 5.76 -24.02 4.14
N ASP A 118 6.00 -25.33 4.10
CA ASP A 118 7.03 -25.90 3.22
C ASP A 118 6.62 -25.92 1.75
N ASN A 119 5.37 -26.23 1.47
CA ASN A 119 4.92 -26.47 0.11
C ASN A 119 3.77 -25.59 -0.31
N GLY A 120 3.83 -24.33 0.12
CA GLY A 120 2.85 -23.32 -0.25
C GLY A 120 3.33 -21.96 0.19
N LEU A 121 2.59 -20.91 -0.21
CA LEU A 121 2.88 -19.55 0.18
C LEU A 121 1.72 -19.04 1.04
N ALA A 122 2.00 -18.79 2.32
CA ALA A 122 1.02 -18.19 3.21
C ALA A 122 1.02 -16.68 3.02
N SER A 123 -0.15 -16.08 2.96
CA SER A 123 -0.29 -14.64 2.83
C SER A 123 -1.58 -14.16 3.46
N VAL A 124 -1.62 -12.87 3.78
CA VAL A 124 -2.84 -12.20 4.19
C VAL A 124 -2.98 -10.91 3.39
N THR A 125 -4.20 -10.45 3.24
CA THR A 125 -4.50 -9.15 2.68
C THR A 125 -5.49 -8.45 3.60
N VAL A 126 -5.15 -7.22 3.98
CA VAL A 126 -6.01 -6.38 4.81
C VAL A 126 -6.26 -5.08 4.07
N THR A 127 -7.51 -4.66 4.01
CA THR A 127 -7.87 -3.36 3.46
C THR A 127 -8.43 -2.50 4.59
N VAL A 128 -7.90 -1.29 4.72
CA VAL A 128 -8.42 -0.29 5.65
C VAL A 128 -8.93 0.91 4.86
N ARG A 129 -9.96 1.53 5.35
CA ARG A 129 -10.60 2.68 4.69
C ARG A 129 -10.76 3.81 5.67
N ALA A 130 -10.64 5.02 5.16
CA ALA A 130 -11.05 6.21 5.91
C ALA A 130 -12.57 6.18 6.05
N ILE A 131 -13.04 6.54 7.23
CA ILE A 131 -14.48 6.56 7.52
C ILE A 131 -15.06 7.92 7.10
#